data_a1dc35b3add4338ca3e5482799ffd377
#
_entry.id   a1dc35b3add4338ca3e5482799ffd377
#
_cell.length_a   1.000
_cell.length_b   1.000
_cell.length_c   1.000
_cell.angle_alpha   90.00
_cell.angle_beta   90.00
_cell.angle_gamma   90.00
#
_symmetry.space_group_name_H-M   'P 1'
#
loop_
_entity.id
_entity.type
_entity.pdbx_description
1 polymer ?
#
loop_
_entity_poly.entity_id
_entity_poly.type
_entity_poly.pdbx_seq_one_letter_code
_entity_poly.pdbx_strand_id
1 'polypeptide(L)'
;HNTTYVDRALERDKDYFDNILKQIDPNIQLDEEQRRAVITDDDYCLLVAGAGAGKTTTMAAKVKYLVEKKSIDPGEIIVISYTNKAIGELRDRINKGLGIPAKICTFHAFAYDIVKQFSAEPPEINFSSQQIIFDMLEKSIFHNKQLMRNLVLFLGYYFDLSEDVFKFTDLNQYHLYKT
;
A
#
# COMPACT_ATOMS: atom_id res chain seq x y z
N HIS A 1 -23.22 -8.95 18.30
CA HIS A 1 -22.96 -10.35 17.90
C HIS A 1 -21.46 -10.65 17.83
N ASN A 2 -20.66 -9.80 17.23
CA ASN A 2 -19.23 -10.04 17.03
C ASN A 2 -18.41 -9.90 18.32
N THR A 3 -18.73 -8.93 19.18
CA THR A 3 -18.03 -8.69 20.46
C THR A 3 -18.04 -9.94 21.36
N THR A 4 -19.19 -10.56 21.51
CA THR A 4 -19.32 -11.79 22.34
C THR A 4 -18.53 -12.98 21.78
N TYR A 5 -18.41 -13.08 20.44
CA TYR A 5 -17.57 -14.10 19.80
C TYR A 5 -16.09 -13.85 20.09
N VAL A 6 -15.64 -12.61 19.90
CA VAL A 6 -14.25 -12.21 20.15
C VAL A 6 -13.86 -12.44 21.60
N ASP A 7 -14.71 -12.07 22.56
CA ASP A 7 -14.44 -12.27 24.00
C ASP A 7 -14.30 -13.77 24.34
N ARG A 8 -15.20 -14.61 23.84
CA ARG A 8 -15.09 -16.07 24.02
C ARG A 8 -13.86 -16.68 23.37
N ALA A 9 -13.47 -16.19 22.21
CA ALA A 9 -12.29 -16.66 21.52
C ALA A 9 -11.00 -16.23 22.22
N LEU A 10 -10.96 -15.04 22.82
CA LEU A 10 -9.85 -14.57 23.65
C LEU A 10 -9.61 -15.48 24.87
N GLU A 11 -10.68 -15.84 25.56
CA GLU A 11 -10.59 -16.75 26.71
C GLU A 11 -10.16 -18.17 26.27
N ARG A 12 -10.81 -18.72 25.25
CA ARG A 12 -10.53 -20.07 24.74
C ARG A 12 -9.11 -20.23 24.24
N ASP A 13 -8.58 -19.24 23.50
CA ASP A 13 -7.31 -19.31 22.81
C ASP A 13 -6.19 -18.53 23.55
N LYS A 14 -6.35 -18.25 24.84
CA LYS A 14 -5.40 -17.47 25.64
C LYS A 14 -3.97 -18.00 25.53
N ASP A 15 -3.77 -19.28 25.82
CA ASP A 15 -2.46 -19.93 25.77
C ASP A 15 -1.85 -19.91 24.36
N TYR A 16 -2.68 -19.97 23.34
CA TYR A 16 -2.25 -19.84 21.95
C TYR A 16 -1.70 -18.43 21.70
N PHE A 17 -2.42 -17.39 22.12
CA PHE A 17 -1.95 -16.00 21.96
C PHE A 17 -0.72 -15.67 22.79
N ASP A 18 -0.55 -16.27 23.95
CA ASP A 18 0.65 -16.10 24.77
C ASP A 18 1.89 -16.70 24.10
N ASN A 19 1.72 -17.61 23.13
CA ASN A 19 2.81 -18.29 22.43
C ASN A 19 2.87 -18.01 20.93
N ILE A 20 1.92 -17.29 20.35
CA ILE A 20 1.69 -17.18 18.90
C ILE A 20 2.95 -16.74 18.10
N LEU A 21 3.77 -15.87 18.64
CA LEU A 21 4.97 -15.32 17.97
C LEU A 21 6.27 -15.66 18.69
N LYS A 22 6.26 -16.49 19.72
CA LYS A 22 7.49 -16.83 20.49
C LYS A 22 8.58 -17.52 19.66
N GLN A 23 8.21 -18.16 18.56
CA GLN A 23 9.21 -18.73 17.64
C GLN A 23 10.01 -17.67 16.89
N ILE A 24 9.48 -16.43 16.77
CA ILE A 24 10.19 -15.29 16.17
C ILE A 24 11.04 -14.60 17.24
N ASP A 25 10.42 -14.26 18.36
CA ASP A 25 11.06 -13.62 19.51
C ASP A 25 10.34 -14.03 20.80
N PRO A 26 11.05 -14.66 21.77
CA PRO A 26 10.47 -15.09 23.03
C PRO A 26 9.83 -13.97 23.88
N ASN A 27 10.25 -12.72 23.65
CA ASN A 27 9.77 -11.55 24.39
C ASN A 27 8.53 -10.89 23.77
N ILE A 28 8.13 -11.28 22.55
CA ILE A 28 6.94 -10.73 21.92
C ILE A 28 5.71 -11.19 22.67
N GLN A 29 4.92 -10.21 23.15
CA GLN A 29 3.59 -10.41 23.69
C GLN A 29 2.62 -9.48 22.99
N LEU A 30 1.48 -10.03 22.57
CA LEU A 30 0.38 -9.24 22.03
C LEU A 30 -0.46 -8.70 23.20
N ASP A 31 -0.74 -7.41 23.17
CA ASP A 31 -1.72 -6.82 24.07
C ASP A 31 -3.15 -7.26 23.71
N GLU A 32 -4.11 -6.92 24.56
CA GLU A 32 -5.50 -7.35 24.39
C GLU A 32 -6.13 -6.79 23.09
N GLU A 33 -5.84 -5.53 22.75
CA GLU A 33 -6.36 -4.90 21.54
C GLU A 33 -5.80 -5.56 20.27
N GLN A 34 -4.52 -5.90 20.27
CA GLN A 34 -3.88 -6.65 19.19
C GLN A 34 -4.48 -8.05 19.04
N ARG A 35 -4.72 -8.75 20.17
CA ARG A 35 -5.38 -10.08 20.15
C ARG A 35 -6.80 -9.98 19.58
N ARG A 36 -7.55 -8.97 20.00
CA ARG A 36 -8.90 -8.69 19.46
C ARG A 36 -8.85 -8.45 17.95
N ALA A 37 -7.91 -7.64 17.47
CA ALA A 37 -7.73 -7.39 16.04
C ALA A 37 -7.39 -8.66 15.24
N VAL A 38 -6.59 -9.56 15.83
CA VAL A 38 -6.24 -10.85 15.22
C VAL A 38 -7.46 -11.77 15.13
N ILE A 39 -8.31 -11.83 16.17
CA ILE A 39 -9.50 -12.69 16.17
C ILE A 39 -10.61 -12.16 15.28
N THR A 40 -10.77 -10.82 15.20
CA THR A 40 -11.86 -10.20 14.44
C THR A 40 -11.87 -10.72 13.00
N ASP A 41 -13.01 -11.27 12.61
CA ASP A 41 -13.23 -11.98 11.34
C ASP A 41 -14.40 -11.33 10.60
N ASP A 42 -14.27 -10.04 10.34
CA ASP A 42 -15.22 -9.26 9.56
C ASP A 42 -14.72 -9.12 8.12
N ASP A 43 -15.63 -8.94 7.16
CA ASP A 43 -15.30 -8.71 5.75
C ASP A 43 -14.35 -7.52 5.58
N TYR A 44 -14.49 -6.51 6.46
CA TYR A 44 -13.63 -5.33 6.49
C TYR A 44 -13.23 -5.02 7.93
N CYS A 45 -11.93 -4.97 8.19
CA CYS A 45 -11.39 -4.62 9.50
C CYS A 45 -10.33 -3.52 9.35
N LEU A 46 -10.52 -2.40 10.05
CA LEU A 46 -9.56 -1.30 10.11
C LEU A 46 -8.87 -1.29 11.49
N LEU A 47 -7.56 -1.52 11.50
CA LEU A 47 -6.73 -1.37 12.70
C LEU A 47 -5.99 -0.03 12.65
N VAL A 48 -6.34 0.89 13.54
CA VAL A 48 -5.65 2.17 13.69
C VAL A 48 -4.62 2.06 14.82
N ALA A 49 -3.35 2.29 14.49
CA ALA A 49 -2.27 2.16 15.45
C ALA A 49 -1.16 3.20 15.16
N GLY A 50 -0.60 3.79 16.21
CA GLY A 50 0.50 4.74 16.15
C GLY A 50 1.81 4.15 15.61
N ALA A 51 2.82 5.00 15.43
CA ALA A 51 4.16 4.54 15.10
C ALA A 51 4.72 3.71 16.26
N GLY A 52 5.33 2.55 15.97
CA GLY A 52 5.87 1.66 17.00
C GLY A 52 4.85 0.80 17.76
N ALA A 53 3.55 0.96 17.52
CA ALA A 53 2.49 0.21 18.21
C ALA A 53 2.35 -1.27 17.76
N GLY A 54 3.36 -1.85 17.15
CA GLY A 54 3.36 -3.28 16.81
C GLY A 54 2.52 -3.69 15.59
N LYS A 55 2.15 -2.77 14.67
CA LYS A 55 1.36 -3.09 13.47
C LYS A 55 1.87 -4.32 12.70
N THR A 56 3.18 -4.37 12.41
CA THR A 56 3.80 -5.48 11.69
C THR A 56 3.71 -6.78 12.49
N THR A 57 3.82 -6.70 13.81
CA THR A 57 3.67 -7.83 14.73
C THR A 57 2.24 -8.36 14.72
N THR A 58 1.26 -7.46 14.79
CA THR A 58 -0.17 -7.83 14.72
C THR A 58 -0.52 -8.46 13.37
N MET A 59 0.03 -7.95 12.26
CA MET A 59 -0.17 -8.54 10.92
C MET A 59 0.41 -9.97 10.85
N ALA A 60 1.63 -10.18 11.37
CA ALA A 60 2.22 -11.51 11.40
C ALA A 60 1.39 -12.49 12.25
N ALA A 61 0.90 -12.04 13.41
CA ALA A 61 0.00 -12.82 14.24
C ALA A 61 -1.33 -13.13 13.53
N LYS A 62 -1.91 -12.17 12.80
CA LYS A 62 -3.14 -12.37 12.01
C LYS A 62 -2.94 -13.44 10.95
N VAL A 63 -1.86 -13.37 10.17
CA VAL A 63 -1.55 -14.38 9.15
C VAL A 63 -1.42 -15.76 9.79
N LYS A 64 -0.68 -15.89 10.90
CA LYS A 64 -0.52 -17.16 11.61
C LYS A 64 -1.85 -17.70 12.11
N TYR A 65 -2.69 -16.84 12.71
CA TYR A 65 -4.01 -17.22 13.20
C TYR A 65 -4.93 -17.71 12.06
N LEU A 66 -4.92 -17.03 10.92
CA LEU A 66 -5.71 -17.43 9.74
C LEU A 66 -5.31 -18.82 9.24
N VAL A 67 -4.03 -19.11 9.17
CA VAL A 67 -3.52 -20.41 8.74
C VAL A 67 -3.81 -21.51 9.77
N GLU A 68 -3.44 -21.28 11.04
CA GLU A 68 -3.48 -22.35 12.06
C GLU A 68 -4.87 -22.57 12.68
N LYS A 69 -5.66 -21.51 12.86
CA LYS A 69 -6.98 -21.59 13.52
C LYS A 69 -8.15 -21.54 12.56
N LYS A 70 -7.98 -20.92 11.41
CA LYS A 70 -9.02 -20.81 10.38
C LYS A 70 -8.79 -21.74 9.20
N SER A 71 -7.63 -22.42 9.16
CA SER A 71 -7.26 -23.37 8.10
C SER A 71 -7.28 -22.75 6.70
N ILE A 72 -6.96 -21.44 6.61
CA ILE A 72 -6.86 -20.76 5.33
C ILE A 72 -5.51 -21.12 4.69
N ASP A 73 -5.55 -21.47 3.41
CA ASP A 73 -4.32 -21.75 2.66
C ASP A 73 -3.45 -20.50 2.56
N PRO A 74 -2.15 -20.60 2.88
CA PRO A 74 -1.23 -19.46 2.73
C PRO A 74 -1.25 -18.82 1.33
N GLY A 75 -1.55 -19.59 0.29
CA GLY A 75 -1.68 -19.10 -1.08
C GLY A 75 -2.87 -18.16 -1.31
N GLU A 76 -3.88 -18.22 -0.44
CA GLU A 76 -5.05 -17.32 -0.46
C GLU A 76 -4.82 -16.04 0.32
N ILE A 77 -3.66 -15.92 1.02
CA ILE A 77 -3.33 -14.75 1.83
C ILE A 77 -2.35 -13.85 1.07
N ILE A 78 -2.75 -12.61 0.87
CA ILE A 78 -1.89 -11.58 0.30
C ILE A 78 -1.66 -10.48 1.34
N VAL A 79 -0.39 -10.22 1.65
CA VAL A 79 0.02 -9.12 2.54
C VAL A 79 0.62 -8.00 1.70
N ILE A 80 -0.01 -6.83 1.73
CA ILE A 80 0.40 -5.69 0.92
C ILE A 80 0.96 -4.59 1.83
N SER A 81 2.09 -4.00 1.44
CA SER A 81 2.66 -2.82 2.09
C SER A 81 3.14 -1.80 1.06
N TYR A 82 3.30 -0.56 1.49
CA TYR A 82 3.68 0.53 0.59
C TYR A 82 5.19 0.56 0.31
N THR A 83 6.04 0.22 1.30
CA THR A 83 7.49 0.35 1.19
C THR A 83 8.20 -0.99 1.09
N ASN A 84 9.29 -1.05 0.34
CA ASN A 84 10.15 -2.24 0.25
C ASN A 84 10.76 -2.62 1.61
N LYS A 85 11.03 -1.64 2.48
CA LYS A 85 11.52 -1.90 3.83
C LYS A 85 10.50 -2.70 4.65
N ALA A 86 9.24 -2.25 4.66
CA ALA A 86 8.17 -2.96 5.38
C ALA A 86 7.90 -4.36 4.78
N ILE A 87 8.03 -4.52 3.46
CA ILE A 87 7.95 -5.83 2.80
C ILE A 87 9.06 -6.75 3.29
N GLY A 88 10.30 -6.25 3.41
CA GLY A 88 11.42 -7.02 3.96
C GLY A 88 11.13 -7.51 5.39
N GLU A 89 10.70 -6.60 6.27
CA GLU A 89 10.34 -6.94 7.67
C GLU A 89 9.21 -7.97 7.76
N LEU A 90 8.17 -7.83 6.93
CA LEU A 90 7.05 -8.78 6.88
C LEU A 90 7.49 -10.16 6.38
N ARG A 91 8.33 -10.21 5.33
CA ARG A 91 8.88 -11.48 4.82
C ARG A 91 9.75 -12.18 5.85
N ASP A 92 10.60 -11.43 6.55
CA ASP A 92 11.47 -12.01 7.59
C ASP A 92 10.61 -12.59 8.74
N ARG A 93 9.56 -11.93 9.16
CA ARG A 93 8.67 -12.41 10.21
C ARG A 93 7.77 -13.55 9.77
N ILE A 94 7.05 -13.40 8.65
CA ILE A 94 6.00 -14.33 8.21
C ILE A 94 6.61 -15.52 7.45
N ASN A 95 7.38 -15.27 6.38
CA ASN A 95 7.88 -16.37 5.57
C ASN A 95 9.04 -17.09 6.26
N LYS A 96 10.04 -16.37 6.81
CA LYS A 96 11.20 -17.00 7.44
C LYS A 96 10.91 -17.36 8.91
N GLY A 97 10.39 -16.41 9.69
CA GLY A 97 10.18 -16.61 11.13
C GLY A 97 9.06 -17.58 11.45
N LEU A 98 7.91 -17.49 10.75
CA LEU A 98 6.77 -18.38 10.95
C LEU A 98 6.75 -19.58 9.99
N GLY A 99 7.56 -19.56 8.93
CA GLY A 99 7.54 -20.61 7.91
C GLY A 99 6.27 -20.62 7.05
N ILE A 100 5.51 -19.52 7.01
CA ILE A 100 4.24 -19.41 6.27
C ILE A 100 4.51 -18.80 4.89
N PRO A 101 4.30 -19.53 3.77
CA PRO A 101 4.61 -19.05 2.43
C PRO A 101 3.51 -18.13 1.85
N ALA A 102 3.04 -17.15 2.63
CA ALA A 102 2.09 -16.15 2.16
C ALA A 102 2.73 -15.20 1.15
N LYS A 103 1.92 -14.68 0.19
CA LYS A 103 2.36 -13.69 -0.79
C LYS A 103 2.50 -12.32 -0.11
N ILE A 104 3.73 -11.78 -0.09
CA ILE A 104 4.04 -10.48 0.50
C ILE A 104 4.65 -9.58 -0.57
N CYS A 105 3.96 -8.49 -0.92
CA CYS A 105 4.37 -7.64 -2.03
C CYS A 105 3.97 -6.17 -1.80
N THR A 106 4.51 -5.27 -2.62
CA THR A 106 4.05 -3.89 -2.68
C THR A 106 2.73 -3.81 -3.45
N PHE A 107 1.99 -2.72 -3.23
CA PHE A 107 0.78 -2.45 -4.00
C PHE A 107 1.07 -2.40 -5.52
N HIS A 108 2.18 -1.79 -5.93
CA HIS A 108 2.57 -1.73 -7.34
C HIS A 108 2.89 -3.11 -7.92
N ALA A 109 3.61 -3.95 -7.18
CA ALA A 109 3.90 -5.31 -7.62
C ALA A 109 2.63 -6.16 -7.75
N PHE A 110 1.69 -6.01 -6.81
CA PHE A 110 0.39 -6.68 -6.89
C PHE A 110 -0.42 -6.24 -8.12
N ALA A 111 -0.51 -4.91 -8.35
CA ALA A 111 -1.20 -4.37 -9.51
C ALA A 111 -0.56 -4.83 -10.83
N TYR A 112 0.77 -4.85 -10.89
CA TYR A 112 1.50 -5.35 -12.06
C TYR A 112 1.21 -6.84 -12.33
N ASP A 113 1.17 -7.67 -11.29
CA ASP A 113 0.84 -9.09 -11.43
C ASP A 113 -0.57 -9.29 -12.01
N ILE A 114 -1.54 -8.46 -11.58
CA ILE A 114 -2.91 -8.49 -12.13
C ILE A 114 -2.87 -8.12 -13.61
N VAL A 115 -2.25 -6.98 -13.97
CA VAL A 115 -2.17 -6.54 -15.37
C VAL A 115 -1.51 -7.61 -16.24
N LYS A 116 -0.41 -8.20 -15.78
CA LYS A 116 0.29 -9.27 -16.48
C LYS A 116 -0.58 -10.51 -16.71
N GLN A 117 -1.42 -10.86 -15.75
CA GLN A 117 -2.31 -12.02 -15.88
C GLN A 117 -3.38 -11.84 -16.96
N PHE A 118 -3.86 -10.61 -17.17
CA PHE A 118 -4.93 -10.30 -18.12
C PHE A 118 -4.42 -9.71 -19.45
N SER A 119 -3.12 -9.51 -19.61
CA SER A 119 -2.51 -9.00 -20.85
C SER A 119 -2.06 -10.15 -21.74
N ALA A 120 -2.32 -10.04 -23.04
CA ALA A 120 -1.84 -11.01 -24.03
C ALA A 120 -0.30 -11.01 -24.15
N GLU A 121 0.32 -9.86 -23.92
CA GLU A 121 1.77 -9.70 -23.85
C GLU A 121 2.17 -9.09 -22.49
N PRO A 122 3.37 -9.41 -21.97
CA PRO A 122 3.85 -8.82 -20.71
C PRO A 122 3.86 -7.29 -20.81
N PRO A 123 3.24 -6.56 -19.88
CA PRO A 123 3.24 -5.11 -19.94
C PRO A 123 4.66 -4.57 -19.73
N GLU A 124 5.08 -3.68 -20.60
CA GLU A 124 6.33 -2.94 -20.42
C GLU A 124 6.14 -1.82 -19.40
N ILE A 125 7.06 -1.72 -18.44
CA ILE A 125 7.07 -0.62 -17.49
C ILE A 125 7.82 0.55 -18.11
N ASN A 126 7.09 1.61 -18.46
CA ASN A 126 7.72 2.82 -18.96
C ASN A 126 8.10 3.73 -17.76
N PHE A 127 9.40 3.91 -17.55
CA PHE A 127 9.94 4.79 -16.52
C PHE A 127 10.05 6.26 -16.97
N SER A 128 9.76 6.55 -18.23
CA SER A 128 9.86 7.89 -18.82
C SER A 128 8.53 8.65 -18.67
N SER A 129 8.09 8.89 -17.43
CA SER A 129 6.85 9.63 -17.16
C SER A 129 6.83 11.02 -17.81
N GLN A 130 7.98 11.67 -17.87
CA GLN A 130 8.12 12.98 -18.55
C GLN A 130 7.81 12.90 -20.04
N GLN A 131 8.30 11.86 -20.73
CA GLN A 131 8.02 11.67 -22.15
C GLN A 131 6.54 11.39 -22.40
N ILE A 132 5.91 10.55 -21.57
CA ILE A 132 4.47 10.27 -21.66
C ILE A 132 3.64 11.53 -21.49
N ILE A 133 3.98 12.34 -20.47
CA ILE A 133 3.29 13.61 -20.22
C ILE A 133 3.48 14.56 -21.41
N PHE A 134 4.70 14.67 -21.93
CA PHE A 134 4.99 15.52 -23.09
C PHE A 134 4.20 15.08 -24.32
N ASP A 135 4.22 13.80 -24.66
CA ASP A 135 3.46 13.25 -25.81
C ASP A 135 1.95 13.47 -25.66
N MET A 136 1.43 13.35 -24.42
CA MET A 136 0.02 13.63 -24.14
C MET A 136 -0.31 15.13 -24.28
N LEU A 137 0.55 16.01 -23.81
CA LEU A 137 0.42 17.45 -23.98
C LEU A 137 0.46 17.83 -25.46
N GLU A 138 1.43 17.31 -26.21
CA GLU A 138 1.59 17.57 -27.62
C GLU A 138 0.37 17.11 -28.42
N LYS A 139 -0.03 15.85 -28.28
CA LYS A 139 -1.10 15.24 -29.11
C LYS A 139 -2.50 15.72 -28.74
N SER A 140 -2.76 15.99 -27.47
CA SER A 140 -4.13 16.23 -26.98
C SER A 140 -4.37 17.69 -26.60
N ILE A 141 -3.43 18.35 -25.96
CA ILE A 141 -3.63 19.67 -25.36
C ILE A 141 -3.23 20.78 -26.31
N PHE A 142 -2.05 20.71 -26.94
CA PHE A 142 -1.54 21.79 -27.78
C PHE A 142 -2.37 21.99 -29.06
N HIS A 143 -3.08 20.98 -29.53
CA HIS A 143 -3.96 21.08 -30.69
C HIS A 143 -5.41 21.45 -30.33
N ASN A 144 -5.74 21.57 -29.04
CA ASN A 144 -7.08 21.92 -28.57
C ASN A 144 -7.05 23.25 -27.81
N LYS A 145 -7.54 24.32 -28.45
CA LYS A 145 -7.56 25.68 -27.87
C LYS A 145 -8.25 25.74 -26.50
N GLN A 146 -9.33 24.98 -26.28
CA GLN A 146 -10.05 24.99 -25.02
C GLN A 146 -9.24 24.29 -23.91
N LEU A 147 -8.62 23.13 -24.22
CA LEU A 147 -7.77 22.43 -23.26
C LEU A 147 -6.52 23.22 -22.94
N MET A 148 -5.91 23.86 -23.94
CA MET A 148 -4.76 24.76 -23.74
C MET A 148 -5.12 25.93 -22.81
N ARG A 149 -6.27 26.58 -23.05
CA ARG A 149 -6.76 27.66 -22.18
C ARG A 149 -6.95 27.17 -20.74
N ASN A 150 -7.57 26.01 -20.57
CA ASN A 150 -7.81 25.43 -19.25
C ASN A 150 -6.49 25.10 -18.54
N LEU A 151 -5.50 24.57 -19.26
CA LEU A 151 -4.16 24.31 -18.72
C LEU A 151 -3.46 25.59 -18.23
N VAL A 152 -3.50 26.64 -19.05
CA VAL A 152 -2.90 27.94 -18.69
C VAL A 152 -3.59 28.55 -17.46
N LEU A 153 -4.92 28.50 -17.39
CA LEU A 153 -5.66 28.97 -16.22
C LEU A 153 -5.32 28.14 -14.97
N PHE A 154 -5.22 26.80 -15.11
CA PHE A 154 -4.83 25.93 -14.02
C PHE A 154 -3.42 26.23 -13.51
N LEU A 155 -2.45 26.34 -14.41
CA LEU A 155 -1.07 26.67 -14.05
C LEU A 155 -0.99 28.07 -13.42
N GLY A 156 -1.70 29.07 -13.97
CA GLY A 156 -1.77 30.42 -13.42
C GLY A 156 -2.35 30.44 -12.00
N TYR A 157 -3.39 29.66 -11.75
CA TYR A 157 -4.01 29.58 -10.43
C TYR A 157 -3.11 28.89 -9.38
N TYR A 158 -2.49 27.76 -9.73
CA TYR A 158 -1.69 26.97 -8.76
C TYR A 158 -0.26 27.50 -8.56
N PHE A 159 0.31 28.18 -9.56
CA PHE A 159 1.69 28.70 -9.48
C PHE A 159 1.75 30.19 -9.22
N ASP A 160 0.60 30.84 -8.96
CA ASP A 160 0.51 32.29 -8.63
C ASP A 160 1.37 33.15 -9.58
N LEU A 161 1.21 32.91 -10.87
CA LEU A 161 1.93 33.66 -11.90
C LEU A 161 1.38 35.09 -11.91
N SER A 162 2.15 36.02 -11.31
CA SER A 162 1.77 37.42 -11.15
C SER A 162 1.82 38.22 -12.46
N GLU A 163 2.40 37.65 -13.51
CA GLU A 163 2.49 38.28 -14.83
C GLU A 163 1.76 37.50 -15.91
N ASP A 164 1.37 38.23 -16.96
CA ASP A 164 0.67 37.63 -18.12
C ASP A 164 1.63 36.66 -18.85
N VAL A 165 1.42 35.38 -18.63
CA VAL A 165 2.23 34.29 -19.25
C VAL A 165 2.24 34.33 -20.77
N PHE A 166 1.29 35.02 -21.40
CA PHE A 166 1.26 35.19 -22.86
C PHE A 166 2.30 36.20 -23.38
N LYS A 167 3.01 36.90 -22.48
CA LYS A 167 4.12 37.76 -22.86
C LYS A 167 5.43 37.02 -23.06
N PHE A 168 5.55 35.79 -22.56
CA PHE A 168 6.77 35.01 -22.75
C PHE A 168 6.78 34.39 -24.15
N THR A 169 7.88 34.68 -24.88
CA THR A 169 8.06 34.18 -26.25
C THR A 169 8.72 32.80 -26.32
N ASP A 170 9.37 32.37 -25.24
CA ASP A 170 9.98 31.07 -25.12
C ASP A 170 10.06 30.55 -23.65
N LEU A 171 10.36 29.27 -23.48
CA LEU A 171 10.50 28.60 -22.18
C LEU A 171 11.66 29.16 -21.33
N ASN A 172 12.72 29.71 -21.94
CA ASN A 172 13.86 30.24 -21.20
C ASN A 172 13.47 31.52 -20.47
N GLN A 173 12.66 32.40 -21.08
CA GLN A 173 12.11 33.59 -20.43
C GLN A 173 11.25 33.24 -19.23
N TYR A 174 10.43 32.19 -19.34
CA TYR A 174 9.64 31.67 -18.22
C TYR A 174 10.52 31.13 -17.09
N HIS A 175 11.59 30.40 -17.40
CA HIS A 175 12.53 29.92 -16.38
C HIS A 175 13.25 31.03 -15.65
N LEU A 176 13.67 32.11 -16.36
CA LEU A 176 14.28 33.28 -15.76
C LEU A 176 13.32 34.07 -14.84
N TYR A 177 12.04 34.07 -15.15
CA TYR A 177 11.03 34.71 -14.30
C TYR A 177 10.79 33.95 -12.97
N LYS A 178 10.99 32.62 -12.94
CA LYS A 178 10.72 31.77 -11.79
C LYS A 178 11.90 31.67 -10.80
N THR A 179 13.09 32.14 -11.17
CA THR A 179 14.28 32.18 -10.29
C THR A 179 14.40 33.52 -9.56
#